data_9cca9b5c7475db5a85d52dcfd95dd7f4
#
_entry.id   9cca9b5c7475db5a85d52dcfd95dd7f4
#
_cell.length_a   1.000
_cell.length_b   1.000
_cell.length_c   1.000
_cell.angle_alpha   90.00
_cell.angle_beta   90.00
_cell.angle_gamma   90.00
#
_symmetry.space_group_name_H-M   'P 1'
#
loop_
_entity.id
_entity.type
_entity.pdbx_description
1 polymer ?
#
loop_
_entity_poly.entity_id
_entity_poly.type
_entity_poly.pdbx_seq_one_letter_code
_entity_poly.pdbx_strand_id
1 'polypeptide(L)'
;MAAARLPHALVTSSERGFMDAVLARTGLRFDVLVCADDVSMTKPDPEPYLLAAKLLGADPARCVALEDSPNGVASAQAAGCQVIAVPSLIPIEPAPGRTVVRSLAELRADPGGVSLRI
;
A
#
# COMPACT_ATOMS: atom_id res chain seq x y z
N MET A 1 2.36 9.65 7.34
CA MET A 1 3.38 8.57 7.27
C MET A 1 4.78 9.16 7.38
N ALA A 2 5.12 10.14 6.56
CA ALA A 2 6.45 10.75 6.60
C ALA A 2 6.81 11.33 7.97
N ALA A 3 5.84 11.92 8.67
CA ALA A 3 6.07 12.51 9.99
C ALA A 3 6.50 11.48 11.03
N ALA A 4 6.12 10.21 10.88
CA ALA A 4 6.47 9.12 11.79
C ALA A 4 7.79 8.44 11.43
N ARG A 5 8.44 8.86 10.36
CA ARG A 5 9.71 8.29 9.89
C ARG A 5 9.65 6.80 9.60
N LEU A 6 8.47 6.30 9.22
CA LEU A 6 8.33 4.90 8.84
C LEU A 6 8.83 4.68 7.41
N PRO A 7 9.56 3.58 7.16
CA PRO A 7 9.87 3.18 5.79
C PRO A 7 8.57 2.97 5.01
N HIS A 8 8.50 3.49 3.80
CA HIS A 8 7.26 3.44 3.04
C HIS A 8 7.51 3.31 1.55
N ALA A 9 6.54 2.70 0.86
CA ALA A 9 6.57 2.46 -0.57
C ALA A 9 5.24 2.83 -1.19
N LEU A 10 5.30 3.26 -2.44
CA LEU A 10 4.12 3.37 -3.28
C LEU A 10 4.10 2.16 -4.22
N VAL A 11 3.01 1.39 -4.18
CA VAL A 11 2.83 0.19 -5.00
C VAL A 11 1.64 0.42 -5.92
N THR A 12 1.89 0.49 -7.21
CA THR A 12 0.87 0.86 -8.18
C THR A 12 0.90 -0.08 -9.39
N SER A 13 -0.27 -0.28 -10.02
CA SER A 13 -0.37 -0.97 -11.31
C SER A 13 -0.19 -0.03 -12.50
N SER A 14 0.09 1.25 -12.24
CA SER A 14 0.41 2.23 -13.27
C SER A 14 1.84 2.07 -13.76
N GLU A 15 2.10 2.53 -14.97
CA GLU A 15 3.44 2.51 -15.54
C GLU A 15 4.33 3.57 -14.92
N ARG A 16 5.64 3.32 -14.91
CA ARG A 16 6.62 4.21 -14.27
C ARG A 16 6.62 5.60 -14.88
N GLY A 17 6.54 5.70 -16.19
CA GLY A 17 6.53 7.01 -16.86
C GLY A 17 5.38 7.89 -16.40
N PHE A 18 4.19 7.30 -16.23
CA PHE A 18 3.04 8.01 -15.70
C PHE A 18 3.26 8.43 -14.24
N MET A 19 3.78 7.51 -13.44
CA MET A 19 4.01 7.80 -12.02
C MET A 19 5.11 8.83 -11.81
N ASP A 20 6.15 8.81 -12.60
CA ASP A 20 7.20 9.84 -12.53
C ASP A 20 6.62 11.24 -12.78
N ALA A 21 5.72 11.36 -13.75
CA ALA A 21 5.03 12.61 -14.03
C ALA A 21 4.13 13.06 -12.86
N VAL A 22 3.40 12.13 -12.26
CA VAL A 22 2.54 12.40 -11.10
C VAL A 22 3.38 12.88 -9.91
N LEU A 23 4.47 12.19 -9.62
CA LEU A 23 5.33 12.53 -8.49
C LEU A 23 6.02 13.89 -8.72
N ALA A 24 6.43 14.18 -9.95
CA ALA A 24 7.02 15.46 -10.29
C ALA A 24 6.03 16.63 -10.08
N ARG A 25 4.75 16.41 -10.42
CA ARG A 25 3.70 17.41 -10.28
C ARG A 25 3.28 17.63 -8.83
N THR A 26 3.23 16.56 -8.05
CA THR A 26 2.71 16.60 -6.67
C THR A 26 3.80 16.90 -5.64
N GLY A 27 5.06 16.65 -5.96
CA GLY A 27 6.16 16.76 -5.01
C GLY A 27 6.19 15.65 -3.96
N LEU A 28 5.33 14.65 -4.09
CA LEU A 28 5.32 13.52 -3.16
C LEU A 28 6.56 12.66 -3.35
N ARG A 29 7.06 12.10 -2.25
CA ARG A 29 8.25 11.25 -2.24
C ARG A 29 7.99 9.99 -1.45
N PHE A 30 8.55 8.89 -1.96
CA PHE A 30 8.48 7.57 -1.32
C PHE A 30 9.88 6.96 -1.31
N ASP A 31 10.17 6.14 -0.28
CA ASP A 31 11.46 5.44 -0.21
C ASP A 31 11.61 4.43 -1.33
N VAL A 32 10.49 3.81 -1.72
CA VAL A 32 10.43 2.79 -2.77
C VAL A 32 9.22 3.07 -3.64
N LEU A 33 9.38 2.89 -4.95
CA LEU A 33 8.31 2.97 -5.92
C LEU A 33 8.28 1.66 -6.72
N VAL A 34 7.14 0.96 -6.68
CA VAL A 34 6.91 -0.24 -7.49
C VAL A 34 5.79 0.06 -8.48
N CYS A 35 6.11 -0.04 -9.76
CA CYS A 35 5.19 0.24 -10.86
C CYS A 35 4.95 -1.04 -11.68
N ALA A 36 4.05 -0.97 -12.65
CA ALA A 36 3.74 -2.09 -13.52
C ALA A 36 4.98 -2.64 -14.25
N ASP A 37 5.89 -1.75 -14.63
CA ASP A 37 7.12 -2.11 -15.35
C ASP A 37 8.09 -2.94 -14.50
N ASP A 38 7.97 -2.89 -13.18
CA ASP A 38 8.91 -3.51 -12.26
C ASP A 38 8.58 -4.96 -11.94
N VAL A 39 7.40 -5.43 -12.35
CA VAL A 39 6.89 -6.77 -12.02
C VAL A 39 6.43 -7.48 -13.28
N SER A 40 6.36 -8.82 -13.20
CA SER A 40 5.77 -9.63 -14.27
C SER A 40 4.26 -9.63 -14.16
N MET A 41 3.73 -9.61 -12.94
CA MET A 41 2.29 -9.64 -12.67
C MET A 41 1.90 -8.46 -11.77
N THR A 42 0.94 -7.67 -12.25
CA THR A 42 0.39 -6.57 -11.47
C THR A 42 -0.68 -7.07 -10.49
N LYS A 43 -1.21 -6.16 -9.65
CA LYS A 43 -2.32 -6.50 -8.77
C LYS A 43 -3.47 -7.12 -9.57
N PRO A 44 -4.13 -8.15 -9.11
CA PRO A 44 -4.18 -8.67 -7.72
C PRO A 44 -3.09 -9.69 -7.35
N ASP A 45 -2.13 -9.95 -8.22
CA ASP A 45 -1.03 -10.85 -7.90
C ASP A 45 -0.20 -10.30 -6.73
N PRO A 46 0.35 -11.14 -5.84
CA PRO A 46 1.13 -10.65 -4.70
C PRO A 46 2.49 -10.07 -5.09
N GLU A 47 2.95 -10.28 -6.30
CA GLU A 47 4.31 -9.88 -6.71
C GLU A 47 4.64 -8.41 -6.41
N PRO A 48 3.78 -7.42 -6.70
CA PRO A 48 4.12 -6.02 -6.43
C PRO A 48 4.40 -5.74 -4.95
N TYR A 49 3.61 -6.32 -4.04
CA TYR A 49 3.81 -6.14 -2.61
C TYR A 49 5.01 -6.91 -2.08
N LEU A 50 5.26 -8.10 -2.62
CA LEU A 50 6.45 -8.87 -2.26
C LEU A 50 7.72 -8.12 -2.68
N LEU A 51 7.73 -7.52 -3.86
CA LEU A 51 8.86 -6.72 -4.32
C LEU A 51 9.05 -5.49 -3.45
N ALA A 52 7.97 -4.78 -3.11
CA ALA A 52 8.06 -3.60 -2.26
C ALA A 52 8.66 -3.94 -0.90
N ALA A 53 8.19 -5.01 -0.26
CA ALA A 53 8.71 -5.46 1.02
C ALA A 53 10.21 -5.80 0.92
N LYS A 54 10.60 -6.49 -0.14
CA LYS A 54 12.00 -6.84 -0.38
C LYS A 54 12.87 -5.59 -0.50
N LEU A 55 12.43 -4.61 -1.28
CA LEU A 55 13.17 -3.37 -1.48
C LEU A 55 13.25 -2.52 -0.20
N LEU A 56 12.24 -2.59 0.64
CA LEU A 56 12.25 -1.95 1.96
C LEU A 56 13.08 -2.71 2.99
N GLY A 57 13.48 -3.95 2.68
CA GLY A 57 14.17 -4.80 3.64
C GLY A 57 13.27 -5.28 4.77
N ALA A 58 11.97 -5.43 4.51
CA ALA A 58 10.97 -5.76 5.53
C ALA A 58 10.29 -7.09 5.24
N ASP A 59 9.85 -7.77 6.31
CA ASP A 59 9.00 -8.95 6.21
C ASP A 59 7.58 -8.49 5.85
N PRO A 60 6.95 -9.05 4.80
CA PRO A 60 5.57 -8.68 4.46
C PRO A 60 4.60 -8.79 5.64
N ALA A 61 4.76 -9.79 6.49
CA ALA A 61 3.89 -9.98 7.67
C ALA A 61 3.97 -8.81 8.66
N ARG A 62 5.01 -7.99 8.58
CA ARG A 62 5.20 -6.81 9.42
C ARG A 62 4.88 -5.50 8.69
N CYS A 63 4.41 -5.60 7.46
CA CYS A 63 4.03 -4.45 6.67
C CYS A 63 2.53 -4.22 6.75
N VAL A 64 2.15 -2.95 6.72
CA VAL A 64 0.75 -2.54 6.63
C VAL A 64 0.55 -1.92 5.25
N ALA A 65 -0.40 -2.45 4.50
CA ALA A 65 -0.78 -1.92 3.19
C ALA A 65 -2.08 -1.12 3.30
N LEU A 66 -2.08 0.06 2.71
CA LEU A 66 -3.27 0.89 2.58
C LEU A 66 -3.76 0.77 1.14
N GLU A 67 -5.00 0.32 0.94
CA GLU A 67 -5.55 0.07 -0.39
C GLU A 67 -6.98 0.58 -0.52
N ASP A 68 -7.31 1.03 -1.72
CA ASP A 68 -8.63 1.58 -2.03
C ASP A 68 -9.44 0.71 -3.00
N SER A 69 -8.87 -0.39 -3.49
CA SER A 69 -9.54 -1.24 -4.46
C SER A 69 -9.50 -2.72 -4.06
N PRO A 70 -10.49 -3.52 -4.52
CA PRO A 70 -10.48 -4.96 -4.27
C PRO A 70 -9.22 -5.65 -4.80
N ASN A 71 -8.72 -5.29 -5.97
CA ASN A 71 -7.51 -5.87 -6.53
C ASN A 71 -6.28 -5.56 -5.69
N GLY A 72 -6.17 -4.33 -5.20
CA GLY A 72 -5.07 -3.94 -4.32
C GLY A 72 -5.10 -4.67 -2.99
N VAL A 73 -6.29 -4.80 -2.40
CA VAL A 73 -6.48 -5.56 -1.16
C VAL A 73 -6.08 -7.02 -1.36
N ALA A 74 -6.53 -7.64 -2.44
CA ALA A 74 -6.21 -9.04 -2.73
C ALA A 74 -4.70 -9.25 -2.90
N SER A 75 -4.03 -8.34 -3.61
CA SER A 75 -2.58 -8.37 -3.82
C SER A 75 -1.83 -8.32 -2.48
N ALA A 76 -2.16 -7.36 -1.64
CA ALA A 76 -1.49 -7.17 -0.36
C ALA A 76 -1.74 -8.35 0.59
N GLN A 77 -2.97 -8.86 0.65
CA GLN A 77 -3.29 -10.02 1.48
C GLN A 77 -2.55 -11.28 1.00
N ALA A 78 -2.49 -11.50 -0.32
CA ALA A 78 -1.77 -12.64 -0.87
C ALA A 78 -0.27 -12.57 -0.58
N ALA A 79 0.28 -11.36 -0.45
CA ALA A 79 1.68 -11.16 -0.07
C ALA A 79 1.93 -11.37 1.42
N GLY A 80 0.89 -11.46 2.24
CA GLY A 80 1.00 -11.66 3.68
C GLY A 80 0.99 -10.37 4.49
N CYS A 81 0.74 -9.23 3.87
CA CYS A 81 0.66 -7.95 4.58
C CYS A 81 -0.63 -7.86 5.40
N GLN A 82 -0.57 -7.05 6.45
CA GLN A 82 -1.79 -6.57 7.10
C GLN A 82 -2.39 -5.48 6.22
N VAL A 83 -3.70 -5.48 6.03
CA VAL A 83 -4.34 -4.57 5.08
C VAL A 83 -5.35 -3.68 5.77
N ILE A 84 -5.26 -2.38 5.49
CA ILE A 84 -6.29 -1.41 5.83
C ILE A 84 -6.90 -0.94 4.51
N ALA A 85 -8.18 -1.25 4.33
CA ALA A 85 -8.90 -0.89 3.12
C ALA A 85 -9.70 0.39 3.34
N VAL A 86 -9.52 1.34 2.41
CA VAL A 86 -10.26 2.60 2.39
C VAL A 86 -11.04 2.63 1.07
N PRO A 87 -12.24 2.02 1.02
CA PRO A 87 -12.98 1.92 -0.24
C PRO A 87 -13.28 3.28 -0.86
N SER A 88 -13.13 3.40 -2.16
CA SER A 88 -13.46 4.62 -2.90
C SER A 88 -14.67 4.38 -3.80
N LEU A 89 -14.47 3.73 -4.96
CA LEU A 89 -15.53 3.51 -5.95
C LEU A 89 -16.22 2.16 -5.81
N ILE A 90 -15.49 1.13 -5.37
CA ILE A 90 -16.00 -0.23 -5.26
C ILE A 90 -15.99 -0.61 -3.78
N PRO A 91 -17.12 -1.09 -3.22
CA PRO A 91 -17.15 -1.54 -1.83
C PRO A 91 -16.18 -2.69 -1.58
N ILE A 92 -15.61 -2.71 -0.38
CA ILE A 92 -14.72 -3.78 0.07
C ILE A 92 -15.32 -4.33 1.36
N GLU A 93 -15.66 -5.62 1.35
CA GLU A 93 -16.25 -6.29 2.51
C GLU A 93 -15.19 -6.55 3.59
N PRO A 94 -15.53 -6.39 4.87
CA PRO A 94 -14.65 -6.82 5.95
C PRO A 94 -14.37 -8.32 5.88
N ALA A 95 -13.17 -8.72 6.22
CA ALA A 95 -12.77 -10.12 6.24
C ALA A 95 -11.53 -10.27 7.12
N PRO A 96 -11.18 -11.51 7.54
CA PRO A 96 -9.94 -11.73 8.26
C PRO A 96 -8.74 -11.22 7.46
N GLY A 97 -7.78 -10.61 8.13
CA GLY A 97 -6.57 -10.09 7.51
C GLY A 97 -6.71 -8.70 6.89
N ARG A 98 -7.91 -8.09 6.98
CA ARG A 98 -8.12 -6.73 6.50
C ARG A 98 -8.99 -5.93 7.48
N THR A 99 -8.68 -4.66 7.59
CA THR A 99 -9.49 -3.70 8.35
C THR A 99 -10.05 -2.69 7.36
N VAL A 100 -11.36 -2.47 7.38
CA VAL A 100 -12.02 -1.52 6.48
C VAL A 100 -12.33 -0.24 7.23
N VAL A 101 -11.87 0.89 6.71
CA VAL A 101 -12.15 2.22 7.28
C VAL A 101 -12.78 3.11 6.20
N ARG A 102 -13.50 4.15 6.63
CA ARG A 102 -14.16 5.06 5.69
C ARG A 102 -13.23 6.11 5.14
N SER A 103 -12.18 6.46 5.86
CA SER A 103 -11.29 7.55 5.51
C SER A 103 -9.93 7.34 6.17
N LEU A 104 -8.88 7.84 5.51
CA LEU A 104 -7.53 7.88 6.10
C LEU A 104 -7.49 8.72 7.38
N ALA A 105 -8.47 9.60 7.61
CA ALA A 105 -8.57 10.38 8.83
C ALA A 105 -8.80 9.52 10.08
N GLU A 106 -9.28 8.28 9.91
CA GLU A 106 -9.46 7.34 11.02
C GLU A 106 -8.14 6.66 11.44
N LEU A 107 -7.04 6.94 10.75
CA LEU A 107 -5.76 6.29 10.98
C LEU A 107 -4.78 7.21 11.68
N ARG A 108 -3.90 6.60 12.47
CA ARG A 108 -2.73 7.25 13.06
C ARG A 108 -1.52 6.38 12.79
N ALA A 109 -0.42 6.99 12.39
CA ALA A 109 0.85 6.30 12.18
C ALA A 109 1.89 6.82 13.17
N ASP A 110 2.64 5.90 13.78
CA ASP A 110 3.74 6.23 14.70
C ASP A 110 4.82 5.13 14.56
N PRO A 111 5.99 5.29 15.22
CA PRO A 111 7.07 4.30 15.10
C PRO A 111 6.68 2.89 15.55
N GLY A 112 5.63 2.74 16.34
CA GLY A 112 5.12 1.44 16.77
C GLY A 112 4.16 0.80 15.78
N GLY A 113 3.75 1.50 14.70
CA GLY A 113 2.85 0.99 13.69
C GLY A 113 1.74 1.94 13.33
N VAL A 114 0.65 1.40 12.80
CA VAL A 114 -0.53 2.15 12.40
C VAL A 114 -1.69 1.75 13.30
N SER A 115 -2.39 2.73 13.86
CA SER A 115 -3.56 2.48 14.69
C SER A 115 -4.76 3.25 14.17
N LEU A 116 -5.96 2.75 14.50
CA LEU A 116 -7.21 3.43 14.15
C LEU A 116 -7.44 4.58 15.13
N ARG A 117 -7.93 5.68 14.60
CA ARG A 117 -8.45 6.77 15.42
C ARG A 117 -9.84 6.41 15.91
N ILE A 118 -10.07 6.65 17.15
CA ILE A 118 -11.39 6.45 17.77
C ILE A 118 -12.03 7.80 17.99
#